data_45998e0cbd77398c9a8b02686442b0e6
#
_entry.id   45998e0cbd77398c9a8b02686442b0e6
#
_cell.length_a   1.000
_cell.length_b   1.000
_cell.length_c   1.000
_cell.angle_alpha   90.00
_cell.angle_beta   90.00
_cell.angle_gamma   90.00
#
_symmetry.space_group_name_H-M   'P 1'
#
loop_
_entity.id
_entity.type
_entity.pdbx_description
1 polymer ?
#
loop_
_entity_poly.entity_id
_entity_poly.type
_entity_poly.pdbx_seq_one_letter_code
_entity_poly.pdbx_strand_id
1 'polypeptide(L)'
;MTEFELKLEIPAHRLEPLLAALKKGDTQRQRLRATYFDTHDGALAGKGIVVRMRKEGRKWVQTAKAPGKGPLARLEHDAAVGADTAGTMPAVELMRHGGTPVGDAIRRALGLRSGAEFPPLVRLYETDVTRLSQTVRYGESEVEIALDEGRILAGTRTVPVRELELELKHGRPEDAVQLARQGCGIHGLWLSTISKSMKGQRLAGTAAAPVRGAQAAVYGRHAGGHALVTAVVAACLEPVLTRASEVAAGSSAADDIHQLRVGIRRLRTALRELASLTDGIDPAWEAPLVETFRALGQHRDHGHLARTVEPQIEAAGGPAVDTAALDADVPDPGSVVRAPAFQDCLMALLAFSCREPDQPGRGHDSTRKRVRKALAKLHGQVLQAGAGFASLDEVKQHQVRKRLKRLRYLTEFAAPLFDARKTQDFADSIRPLQDALGLYNDELMALHAYRALAPAHAKAWFAVGWFSARGAPHALACQHAVVVFSRIRPFWD
;
A
#
# COMPACT_ATOMS: atom_id res chain seq x y z
N MET A 1 -7.14 -9.04 21.62
CA MET A 1 -6.47 -10.04 20.76
C MET A 1 -6.03 -9.39 19.47
N THR A 2 -5.06 -9.92 18.79
CA THR A 2 -4.71 -9.49 17.42
C THR A 2 -5.42 -10.43 16.47
N GLU A 3 -6.34 -9.88 15.69
CA GLU A 3 -7.17 -10.60 14.72
C GLU A 3 -6.50 -10.56 13.35
N PHE A 4 -6.48 -11.67 12.60
CA PHE A 4 -6.05 -11.72 11.21
C PHE A 4 -7.28 -11.87 10.31
N GLU A 5 -7.57 -10.84 9.55
CA GLU A 5 -8.75 -10.75 8.69
C GLU A 5 -8.36 -10.27 7.29
N LEU A 6 -8.83 -10.97 6.29
CA LEU A 6 -8.75 -10.57 4.88
C LEU A 6 -10.12 -10.10 4.42
N LYS A 7 -10.15 -9.03 3.63
CA LYS A 7 -11.37 -8.52 3.04
C LYS A 7 -11.25 -8.44 1.52
N LEU A 8 -12.25 -9.00 0.84
CA LEU A 8 -12.38 -9.01 -0.61
C LEU A 8 -13.62 -8.24 -1.01
N GLU A 9 -13.50 -7.39 -2.01
CA GLU A 9 -14.65 -6.74 -2.64
C GLU A 9 -15.29 -7.67 -3.68
N ILE A 10 -16.62 -7.65 -3.74
CA ILE A 10 -17.42 -8.49 -4.64
C ILE A 10 -17.97 -7.62 -5.77
N PRO A 11 -17.64 -7.91 -7.05
CA PRO A 11 -18.29 -7.27 -8.19
C PRO A 11 -19.82 -7.48 -8.13
N ALA A 12 -20.60 -6.46 -8.51
CA ALA A 12 -22.06 -6.55 -8.44
C ALA A 12 -22.64 -7.79 -9.12
N HIS A 13 -22.13 -8.13 -10.32
CA HIS A 13 -22.58 -9.29 -11.10
C HIS A 13 -22.14 -10.66 -10.53
N ARG A 14 -21.25 -10.68 -9.53
CA ARG A 14 -20.77 -11.90 -8.87
C ARG A 14 -21.43 -12.17 -7.52
N LEU A 15 -22.23 -11.22 -7.02
CA LEU A 15 -22.84 -11.35 -5.69
C LEU A 15 -23.80 -12.56 -5.62
N GLU A 16 -24.77 -12.67 -6.53
CA GLU A 16 -25.73 -13.78 -6.52
C GLU A 16 -25.08 -15.16 -6.70
N PRO A 17 -24.15 -15.37 -7.65
CA PRO A 17 -23.42 -16.63 -7.75
C PRO A 17 -22.67 -17.00 -6.47
N LEU A 18 -22.05 -16.03 -5.79
CA LEU A 18 -21.31 -16.26 -4.56
C LEU A 18 -22.25 -16.57 -3.39
N LEU A 19 -23.37 -15.86 -3.26
CA LEU A 19 -24.44 -16.17 -2.28
C LEU A 19 -24.97 -17.59 -2.47
N ALA A 20 -25.21 -18.00 -3.71
CA ALA A 20 -25.68 -19.35 -4.00
C ALA A 20 -24.63 -20.43 -3.65
N ALA A 21 -23.35 -20.13 -3.83
CA ALA A 21 -22.25 -21.03 -3.46
C ALA A 21 -22.16 -21.20 -1.93
N LEU A 22 -22.21 -20.10 -1.18
CA LEU A 22 -22.14 -20.14 0.28
C LEU A 22 -23.36 -20.83 0.92
N LYS A 23 -24.56 -20.63 0.39
CA LYS A 23 -25.80 -21.28 0.90
C LYS A 23 -25.79 -22.82 0.80
N LYS A 24 -24.86 -23.43 0.09
CA LYS A 24 -24.71 -24.88 0.04
C LYS A 24 -24.07 -25.47 1.31
N GLY A 25 -23.41 -24.65 2.11
CA GLY A 25 -22.82 -25.02 3.40
C GLY A 25 -23.76 -24.74 4.59
N ASP A 26 -23.26 -25.07 5.79
CA ASP A 26 -23.95 -24.72 7.05
C ASP A 26 -23.72 -23.23 7.33
N THR A 27 -24.65 -22.42 6.86
CA THR A 27 -24.54 -20.95 6.93
C THR A 27 -25.47 -20.35 7.97
N GLN A 28 -24.95 -19.40 8.72
CA GLN A 28 -25.72 -18.55 9.64
C GLN A 28 -26.01 -17.22 8.95
N ARG A 29 -27.27 -16.76 9.10
CA ARG A 29 -27.70 -15.44 8.59
C ARG A 29 -27.99 -14.50 9.73
N GLN A 30 -27.35 -13.34 9.73
CA GLN A 30 -27.53 -12.31 10.75
C GLN A 30 -27.67 -10.92 10.12
N ARG A 31 -28.58 -10.10 10.64
CA ARG A 31 -28.65 -8.67 10.30
C ARG A 31 -27.85 -7.88 11.32
N LEU A 32 -26.85 -7.13 10.82
CA LEU A 32 -25.95 -6.31 11.63
C LEU A 32 -26.25 -4.83 11.37
N ARG A 33 -26.71 -4.14 12.41
CA ARG A 33 -26.88 -2.69 12.39
C ARG A 33 -25.92 -2.06 13.38
N ALA A 34 -25.08 -1.17 12.90
CA ALA A 34 -24.13 -0.46 13.74
C ALA A 34 -24.16 1.04 13.47
N THR A 35 -24.07 1.82 14.53
CA THR A 35 -23.90 3.27 14.50
C THR A 35 -22.49 3.62 14.92
N TYR A 36 -21.82 4.50 14.18
CA TYR A 36 -20.42 4.89 14.37
C TYR A 36 -20.30 6.30 14.91
N PHE A 37 -19.34 6.47 15.81
CA PHE A 37 -19.18 7.68 16.60
C PHE A 37 -17.75 8.19 16.56
N ASP A 38 -17.58 9.50 16.63
CA ASP A 38 -16.29 10.19 16.80
C ASP A 38 -16.50 11.47 17.62
N THR A 39 -15.41 12.12 17.98
CA THR A 39 -15.44 13.50 18.44
C THR A 39 -15.89 14.43 17.31
N HIS A 40 -16.37 15.62 17.65
CA HIS A 40 -16.86 16.58 16.66
C HIS A 40 -15.78 16.97 15.62
N ASP A 41 -14.52 17.00 16.04
CA ASP A 41 -13.35 17.30 15.21
C ASP A 41 -12.73 16.07 14.50
N GLY A 42 -13.30 14.86 14.68
CA GLY A 42 -12.82 13.64 14.05
C GLY A 42 -11.48 13.11 14.60
N ALA A 43 -11.16 13.40 15.86
CA ALA A 43 -9.85 13.06 16.45
C ALA A 43 -9.57 11.56 16.48
N LEU A 44 -10.59 10.70 16.63
CA LEU A 44 -10.42 9.24 16.59
C LEU A 44 -10.17 8.76 15.17
N ALA A 45 -10.97 9.18 14.20
CA ALA A 45 -10.83 8.83 12.79
C ALA A 45 -9.47 9.25 12.25
N GLY A 46 -8.99 10.45 12.59
CA GLY A 46 -7.67 10.96 12.23
C GLY A 46 -6.50 10.09 12.72
N LYS A 47 -6.73 9.19 13.67
CA LYS A 47 -5.76 8.20 14.18
C LYS A 47 -6.10 6.75 13.80
N GLY A 48 -7.10 6.56 12.93
CA GLY A 48 -7.55 5.24 12.49
C GLY A 48 -8.29 4.45 13.56
N ILE A 49 -8.80 5.13 14.60
CA ILE A 49 -9.59 4.53 15.67
C ILE A 49 -11.06 4.61 15.28
N VAL A 50 -11.78 3.53 15.55
CA VAL A 50 -13.22 3.39 15.27
C VAL A 50 -13.94 3.02 16.54
N VAL A 51 -15.03 3.73 16.84
CA VAL A 51 -15.95 3.39 17.92
C VAL A 51 -17.34 3.19 17.34
N ARG A 52 -17.98 2.06 17.66
CA ARG A 52 -19.33 1.76 17.19
C ARG A 52 -20.19 1.16 18.28
N MET A 53 -21.48 1.38 18.18
CA MET A 53 -22.51 0.64 18.91
C MET A 53 -23.23 -0.27 17.93
N ARG A 54 -23.25 -1.58 18.18
CA ARG A 54 -23.87 -2.59 17.31
C ARG A 54 -24.96 -3.36 18.08
N LYS A 55 -26.08 -3.58 17.41
CA LYS A 55 -27.16 -4.45 17.93
C LYS A 55 -26.95 -5.87 17.40
N GLU A 56 -26.78 -6.83 18.29
CA GLU A 56 -26.64 -8.26 18.03
C GLU A 56 -27.82 -9.00 18.66
N GLY A 57 -28.82 -9.30 17.86
CA GLY A 57 -30.07 -9.85 18.34
C GLY A 57 -30.75 -8.90 19.36
N ARG A 58 -30.76 -9.29 20.63
CA ARG A 58 -31.33 -8.50 21.76
C ARG A 58 -30.27 -7.81 22.63
N LYS A 59 -29.01 -7.90 22.25
CA LYS A 59 -27.88 -7.31 22.99
C LYS A 59 -27.29 -6.14 22.26
N TRP A 60 -26.80 -5.16 23.00
CA TRP A 60 -25.97 -4.10 22.47
C TRP A 60 -24.50 -4.34 22.81
N VAL A 61 -23.62 -4.17 21.84
CA VAL A 61 -22.18 -4.30 21.99
C VAL A 61 -21.52 -3.01 21.52
N GLN A 62 -20.73 -2.41 22.41
CA GLN A 62 -19.87 -1.31 22.04
C GLN A 62 -18.51 -1.86 21.65
N THR A 63 -18.08 -1.62 20.41
CA THR A 63 -16.78 -2.04 19.89
C THR A 63 -15.88 -0.84 19.70
N ALA A 64 -14.63 -0.96 20.11
CA ALA A 64 -13.58 -0.05 19.69
C ALA A 64 -12.47 -0.81 18.97
N LYS A 65 -12.03 -0.29 17.81
CA LYS A 65 -10.92 -0.83 17.01
C LYS A 65 -9.83 0.24 16.84
N ALA A 66 -8.58 -0.16 16.96
CA ALA A 66 -7.42 0.70 16.74
C ALA A 66 -6.39 0.01 15.83
N PRO A 67 -5.49 0.76 15.17
CA PRO A 67 -4.41 0.16 14.37
C PRO A 67 -3.51 -0.75 15.21
N GLY A 68 -3.26 -1.97 14.71
CA GLY A 68 -2.30 -2.92 15.25
C GLY A 68 -0.92 -2.84 14.60
N LYS A 69 -0.11 -3.88 14.76
CA LYS A 69 1.19 -4.05 14.10
C LYS A 69 1.01 -4.74 12.75
N GLY A 70 1.13 -3.98 11.67
CA GLY A 70 0.99 -4.45 10.28
C GLY A 70 -0.36 -4.09 9.63
N PRO A 71 -0.49 -4.35 8.32
CA PRO A 71 -1.61 -3.84 7.50
C PRO A 71 -2.95 -4.53 7.79
N LEU A 72 -2.92 -5.79 8.24
CA LEU A 72 -4.09 -6.64 8.47
C LEU A 72 -4.34 -6.91 9.96
N ALA A 73 -3.49 -6.40 10.86
CA ALA A 73 -3.62 -6.59 12.29
C ALA A 73 -4.34 -5.38 12.93
N ARG A 74 -5.35 -5.64 13.74
CA ARG A 74 -6.09 -4.62 14.50
C ARG A 74 -6.17 -4.98 15.97
N LEU A 75 -6.13 -3.96 16.81
CA LEU A 75 -6.52 -4.08 18.22
C LEU A 75 -8.02 -3.93 18.27
N GLU A 76 -8.72 -4.86 18.90
CA GLU A 76 -10.16 -4.82 19.09
C GLU A 76 -10.52 -5.09 20.54
N HIS A 77 -11.57 -4.40 21.03
CA HIS A 77 -12.18 -4.66 22.32
C HIS A 77 -13.69 -4.45 22.22
N ASP A 78 -14.44 -5.50 22.55
CA ASP A 78 -15.89 -5.51 22.66
C ASP A 78 -16.32 -5.39 24.11
N ALA A 79 -17.20 -4.45 24.39
CA ALA A 79 -17.82 -4.26 25.69
C ALA A 79 -19.33 -4.52 25.58
N ALA A 80 -19.84 -5.53 26.29
CA ALA A 80 -21.27 -5.78 26.39
C ALA A 80 -21.96 -4.63 27.15
N VAL A 81 -23.05 -4.07 26.58
CA VAL A 81 -23.76 -2.90 27.15
C VAL A 81 -25.10 -3.28 27.76
N GLY A 82 -25.44 -4.56 27.81
CA GLY A 82 -26.68 -5.08 28.38
C GLY A 82 -27.73 -5.43 27.33
N ALA A 83 -28.88 -5.92 27.79
CA ALA A 83 -30.01 -6.28 26.95
C ALA A 83 -30.81 -5.04 26.54
N ASP A 84 -31.36 -5.07 25.34
CA ASP A 84 -32.31 -4.06 24.87
C ASP A 84 -33.64 -4.23 25.54
N THR A 85 -33.85 -3.50 26.64
CA THR A 85 -35.12 -3.51 27.40
C THR A 85 -36.12 -2.45 26.90
N ALA A 86 -35.65 -1.44 26.17
CA ALA A 86 -36.45 -0.29 25.75
C ALA A 86 -36.45 -0.01 24.24
N GLY A 87 -35.80 -0.83 23.43
CA GLY A 87 -35.66 -0.58 21.98
C GLY A 87 -34.77 0.61 21.59
N THR A 88 -34.23 1.32 22.58
CA THR A 88 -33.36 2.50 22.36
C THR A 88 -31.90 2.13 22.47
N MET A 89 -31.08 2.75 21.60
CA MET A 89 -29.63 2.57 21.65
C MET A 89 -29.05 3.17 22.92
N PRO A 90 -28.27 2.40 23.72
CA PRO A 90 -27.59 2.90 24.91
C PRO A 90 -26.58 4.00 24.61
N ALA A 91 -26.24 4.82 25.61
CA ALA A 91 -25.19 5.82 25.51
C ALA A 91 -23.81 5.16 25.21
N VAL A 92 -23.03 5.79 24.33
CA VAL A 92 -21.66 5.35 24.03
C VAL A 92 -20.72 5.99 25.04
N GLU A 93 -19.95 5.16 25.73
CA GLU A 93 -19.03 5.58 26.78
C GLU A 93 -17.63 5.02 26.53
N LEU A 94 -16.66 5.89 26.25
CA LEU A 94 -15.27 5.47 25.98
C LEU A 94 -14.59 4.80 27.19
N MET A 95 -15.07 5.07 28.40
CA MET A 95 -14.61 4.42 29.64
C MET A 95 -14.74 2.89 29.62
N ARG A 96 -15.70 2.33 28.87
CA ARG A 96 -15.89 0.88 28.75
C ARG A 96 -14.68 0.15 28.14
N HIS A 97 -13.80 0.89 27.48
CA HIS A 97 -12.54 0.37 26.93
C HIS A 97 -11.33 0.64 27.84
N GLY A 98 -11.56 1.21 29.05
CA GLY A 98 -10.48 1.49 30.01
C GLY A 98 -9.71 0.23 30.43
N GLY A 99 -8.40 0.35 30.64
CA GLY A 99 -7.53 -0.77 31.01
C GLY A 99 -7.21 -1.73 29.87
N THR A 100 -7.56 -1.40 28.61
CA THR A 100 -7.27 -2.20 27.44
C THR A 100 -6.30 -1.46 26.50
N PRO A 101 -5.54 -2.19 25.65
CA PRO A 101 -4.67 -1.55 24.65
C PRO A 101 -5.40 -0.59 23.70
N VAL A 102 -6.68 -0.87 23.41
CA VAL A 102 -7.52 0.03 22.59
C VAL A 102 -7.91 1.28 23.38
N GLY A 103 -8.25 1.15 24.65
CA GLY A 103 -8.53 2.29 25.53
C GLY A 103 -7.29 3.22 25.68
N ASP A 104 -6.11 2.65 25.78
CA ASP A 104 -4.87 3.41 25.79
C ASP A 104 -4.63 4.14 24.45
N ALA A 105 -4.96 3.51 23.33
CA ALA A 105 -4.87 4.14 22.01
C ALA A 105 -5.86 5.31 21.89
N ILE A 106 -7.10 5.16 22.39
CA ILE A 106 -8.10 6.22 22.42
C ILE A 106 -7.61 7.40 23.27
N ARG A 107 -7.08 7.17 24.49
CA ARG A 107 -6.56 8.26 25.34
C ARG A 107 -5.40 9.02 24.67
N ARG A 108 -4.49 8.29 24.06
CA ARG A 108 -3.37 8.92 23.30
C ARG A 108 -3.87 9.75 22.11
N ALA A 109 -4.86 9.24 21.37
CA ALA A 109 -5.43 9.94 20.22
C ALA A 109 -6.08 11.26 20.62
N LEU A 110 -6.73 11.28 21.78
CA LEU A 110 -7.42 12.44 22.34
C LEU A 110 -6.50 13.34 23.19
N GLY A 111 -5.22 13.00 23.36
CA GLY A 111 -4.28 13.77 24.18
C GLY A 111 -4.63 13.80 25.67
N LEU A 112 -5.40 12.81 26.18
CA LEU A 112 -5.91 12.79 27.53
C LEU A 112 -4.89 12.19 28.51
N ARG A 113 -4.71 12.87 29.65
CA ARG A 113 -3.97 12.33 30.80
C ARG A 113 -4.81 11.27 31.54
N SER A 114 -4.14 10.47 32.37
CA SER A 114 -4.85 9.52 33.25
C SER A 114 -5.85 10.24 34.14
N GLY A 115 -7.11 9.74 34.21
CA GLY A 115 -8.19 10.35 35.00
C GLY A 115 -8.95 11.49 34.33
N ALA A 116 -8.51 12.00 33.18
CA ALA A 116 -9.26 13.02 32.44
C ALA A 116 -10.56 12.45 31.85
N GLU A 117 -11.60 13.28 31.83
CA GLU A 117 -12.87 12.96 31.19
C GLU A 117 -12.73 12.88 29.66
N PHE A 118 -13.55 12.00 29.05
CA PHE A 118 -13.61 11.90 27.60
C PHE A 118 -14.53 12.97 27.01
N PRO A 119 -14.17 13.55 25.84
CA PRO A 119 -15.07 14.47 25.15
C PRO A 119 -16.36 13.77 24.70
N PRO A 120 -17.45 14.52 24.50
CA PRO A 120 -18.67 13.98 23.93
C PRO A 120 -18.46 13.46 22.52
N LEU A 121 -19.15 12.36 22.19
CA LEU A 121 -19.13 11.76 20.86
C LEU A 121 -20.37 12.17 20.07
N VAL A 122 -20.19 12.37 18.78
CA VAL A 122 -21.26 12.61 17.82
C VAL A 122 -21.45 11.42 16.89
N ARG A 123 -22.70 11.18 16.49
CA ARG A 123 -23.05 10.15 15.51
C ARG A 123 -22.63 10.61 14.12
N LEU A 124 -21.91 9.76 13.37
CA LEU A 124 -21.40 10.09 12.06
C LEU A 124 -22.17 9.38 10.94
N TYR A 125 -22.27 8.06 11.01
CA TYR A 125 -22.87 7.22 9.98
C TYR A 125 -23.34 5.90 10.59
N GLU A 126 -24.06 5.14 9.77
CA GLU A 126 -24.57 3.81 10.11
C GLU A 126 -24.22 2.78 9.05
N THR A 127 -24.19 1.52 9.47
CA THR A 127 -24.19 0.37 8.57
C THR A 127 -25.41 -0.47 8.82
N ASP A 128 -26.07 -0.91 7.74
CA ASP A 128 -27.18 -1.89 7.76
C ASP A 128 -26.82 -2.99 6.77
N VAL A 129 -26.36 -4.11 7.31
CA VAL A 129 -25.74 -5.20 6.55
C VAL A 129 -26.38 -6.52 6.94
N THR A 130 -26.67 -7.36 5.97
CA THR A 130 -26.96 -8.78 6.16
C THR A 130 -25.67 -9.56 6.00
N ARG A 131 -25.26 -10.27 7.04
CA ARG A 131 -24.11 -11.17 7.05
C ARG A 131 -24.56 -12.60 6.86
N LEU A 132 -23.95 -13.30 5.92
CA LEU A 132 -24.05 -14.74 5.77
C LEU A 132 -22.69 -15.32 6.07
N SER A 133 -22.56 -16.10 7.16
CA SER A 133 -21.25 -16.65 7.59
C SER A 133 -21.27 -18.15 7.74
N GLN A 134 -20.10 -18.77 7.53
CA GLN A 134 -19.82 -20.16 7.81
C GLN A 134 -18.36 -20.32 8.24
N THR A 135 -18.11 -21.32 9.08
CA THR A 135 -16.73 -21.69 9.43
C THR A 135 -16.31 -22.89 8.62
N VAL A 136 -15.13 -22.77 7.98
CA VAL A 136 -14.56 -23.86 7.15
C VAL A 136 -13.20 -24.28 7.70
N ARG A 137 -12.86 -25.54 7.53
CA ARG A 137 -11.50 -26.05 7.76
C ARG A 137 -10.73 -26.03 6.46
N TYR A 138 -9.51 -25.46 6.50
CA TYR A 138 -8.57 -25.44 5.39
C TYR A 138 -7.17 -25.78 5.91
N GLY A 139 -6.65 -26.96 5.49
CA GLY A 139 -5.46 -27.52 6.10
C GLY A 139 -5.72 -27.82 7.60
N GLU A 140 -4.85 -27.29 8.45
CA GLU A 140 -4.99 -27.37 9.91
C GLU A 140 -5.69 -26.15 10.52
N SER A 141 -6.14 -25.22 9.67
CA SER A 141 -6.69 -23.94 10.08
C SER A 141 -8.22 -23.94 10.05
N GLU A 142 -8.81 -23.13 10.91
CA GLU A 142 -10.24 -22.83 10.98
C GLU A 142 -10.44 -21.37 10.60
N VAL A 143 -11.22 -21.14 9.53
CA VAL A 143 -11.46 -19.81 8.94
C VAL A 143 -12.96 -19.54 8.89
N GLU A 144 -13.39 -18.43 9.45
CA GLU A 144 -14.75 -17.92 9.25
C GLU A 144 -14.79 -17.14 7.94
N ILE A 145 -15.69 -17.53 7.04
CA ILE A 145 -16.01 -16.82 5.81
C ILE A 145 -17.32 -16.09 6.03
N ALA A 146 -17.34 -14.76 5.91
CA ALA A 146 -18.50 -13.93 6.10
C ALA A 146 -18.76 -13.05 4.88
N LEU A 147 -19.90 -13.23 4.20
CA LEU A 147 -20.36 -12.36 3.14
C LEU A 147 -21.28 -11.29 3.73
N ASP A 148 -20.90 -10.04 3.55
CA ASP A 148 -21.65 -8.86 3.97
C ASP A 148 -22.27 -8.16 2.76
N GLU A 149 -23.61 -8.12 2.75
CA GLU A 149 -24.40 -7.38 1.77
C GLU A 149 -25.27 -6.34 2.46
N GLY A 150 -25.24 -5.10 1.98
CA GLY A 150 -26.03 -4.03 2.57
C GLY A 150 -25.59 -2.64 2.13
N ARG A 151 -25.65 -1.71 3.08
CA ARG A 151 -25.36 -0.30 2.81
C ARG A 151 -24.78 0.43 4.02
N ILE A 152 -24.07 1.51 3.74
CA ILE A 152 -23.61 2.52 4.70
C ILE A 152 -24.42 3.79 4.45
N LEU A 153 -24.88 4.44 5.52
CA LEU A 153 -25.73 5.63 5.46
C LEU A 153 -25.10 6.77 6.27
N ALA A 154 -25.01 7.97 5.67
CA ALA A 154 -24.56 9.19 6.35
C ALA A 154 -25.48 10.35 5.94
N GLY A 155 -26.43 10.73 6.79
CA GLY A 155 -27.52 11.64 6.41
C GLY A 155 -28.35 11.07 5.26
N THR A 156 -28.45 11.81 4.16
CA THR A 156 -29.16 11.38 2.93
C THR A 156 -28.30 10.59 1.96
N ARG A 157 -26.99 10.50 2.21
CA ARG A 157 -26.04 9.79 1.34
C ARG A 157 -25.98 8.30 1.70
N THR A 158 -25.80 7.46 0.66
CA THR A 158 -25.69 6.02 0.86
C THR A 158 -24.65 5.42 -0.09
N VAL A 159 -23.98 4.36 0.36
CA VAL A 159 -23.03 3.57 -0.45
C VAL A 159 -23.25 2.08 -0.20
N PRO A 160 -23.23 1.22 -1.24
CA PRO A 160 -23.43 -0.21 -1.08
C PRO A 160 -22.23 -0.88 -0.39
N VAL A 161 -22.51 -1.97 0.34
CA VAL A 161 -21.52 -2.91 0.89
C VAL A 161 -21.72 -4.25 0.19
N ARG A 162 -20.65 -4.79 -0.39
CA ARG A 162 -20.55 -6.12 -0.98
C ARG A 162 -19.15 -6.63 -0.73
N GLU A 163 -18.97 -7.29 0.41
CA GLU A 163 -17.65 -7.71 0.89
C GLU A 163 -17.67 -9.17 1.31
N LEU A 164 -16.57 -9.87 1.08
CA LEU A 164 -16.30 -11.18 1.66
C LEU A 164 -15.13 -11.01 2.64
N GLU A 165 -15.37 -11.34 3.90
CA GLU A 165 -14.36 -11.34 4.96
C GLU A 165 -13.95 -12.77 5.26
N LEU A 166 -12.63 -13.01 5.42
CA LEU A 166 -12.06 -14.27 5.86
C LEU A 166 -11.28 -14.00 7.15
N GLU A 167 -11.79 -14.47 8.26
CA GLU A 167 -11.20 -14.31 9.58
C GLU A 167 -10.58 -15.62 10.06
N LEU A 168 -9.29 -15.60 10.38
CA LEU A 168 -8.60 -16.74 10.94
C LEU A 168 -9.00 -16.92 12.41
N LYS A 169 -9.71 -18.00 12.73
CA LYS A 169 -10.06 -18.35 14.12
C LYS A 169 -8.94 -19.12 14.80
N HIS A 170 -8.38 -20.12 14.12
CA HIS A 170 -7.25 -20.92 14.58
C HIS A 170 -6.37 -21.33 13.40
N GLY A 171 -5.07 -21.52 13.64
CA GLY A 171 -4.14 -22.01 12.65
C GLY A 171 -3.21 -20.95 12.07
N ARG A 172 -2.89 -21.04 10.79
CA ARG A 172 -1.86 -20.26 10.13
C ARG A 172 -2.45 -19.19 9.20
N PRO A 173 -1.96 -17.95 9.24
CA PRO A 173 -2.41 -16.87 8.33
C PRO A 173 -2.30 -17.26 6.85
N GLU A 174 -1.29 -18.02 6.48
CA GLU A 174 -1.10 -18.49 5.10
C GLU A 174 -2.29 -19.27 4.55
N ASP A 175 -2.92 -20.09 5.39
CA ASP A 175 -4.06 -20.93 4.99
C ASP A 175 -5.28 -20.07 4.68
N ALA A 176 -5.54 -19.04 5.49
CA ALA A 176 -6.59 -18.05 5.22
C ALA A 176 -6.33 -17.28 3.90
N VAL A 177 -5.07 -16.93 3.63
CA VAL A 177 -4.69 -16.27 2.37
C VAL A 177 -4.85 -17.20 1.17
N GLN A 178 -4.49 -18.47 1.28
CA GLN A 178 -4.66 -19.43 0.20
C GLN A 178 -6.15 -19.67 -0.11
N LEU A 179 -6.98 -19.75 0.92
CA LEU A 179 -8.44 -19.85 0.76
C LEU A 179 -9.02 -18.62 0.06
N ALA A 180 -8.59 -17.42 0.47
CA ALA A 180 -8.98 -16.15 -0.18
C ALA A 180 -8.53 -16.11 -1.66
N ARG A 181 -7.31 -16.58 -1.95
CA ARG A 181 -6.76 -16.66 -3.32
C ARG A 181 -7.62 -17.53 -4.24
N GLN A 182 -8.08 -18.69 -3.75
CA GLN A 182 -9.00 -19.56 -4.50
C GLN A 182 -10.32 -18.81 -4.80
N GLY A 183 -10.90 -18.12 -3.80
CA GLY A 183 -12.12 -17.32 -3.97
C GLY A 183 -11.94 -16.18 -4.99
N CYS A 184 -10.81 -15.49 -4.99
CA CYS A 184 -10.49 -14.46 -5.98
C CYS A 184 -10.44 -15.03 -7.40
N GLY A 185 -9.77 -16.16 -7.61
CA GLY A 185 -9.64 -16.80 -8.92
C GLY A 185 -10.98 -17.28 -9.48
N ILE A 186 -11.83 -17.89 -8.66
CA ILE A 186 -13.13 -18.47 -9.08
C ILE A 186 -14.18 -17.36 -9.33
N HIS A 187 -14.23 -16.36 -8.45
CA HIS A 187 -15.31 -15.39 -8.42
C HIS A 187 -14.91 -13.98 -8.90
N GLY A 188 -13.65 -13.76 -9.28
CA GLY A 188 -13.17 -12.46 -9.74
C GLY A 188 -13.22 -11.38 -8.64
N LEU A 189 -13.00 -11.78 -7.39
CA LEU A 189 -12.92 -10.87 -6.24
C LEU A 189 -11.55 -10.19 -6.23
N TRP A 190 -11.45 -9.05 -5.52
CA TRP A 190 -10.16 -8.40 -5.32
C TRP A 190 -9.95 -7.99 -3.86
N LEU A 191 -8.71 -8.03 -3.43
CA LEU A 191 -8.30 -7.66 -2.08
C LEU A 191 -8.54 -6.17 -1.83
N SER A 192 -9.12 -5.85 -0.67
CA SER A 192 -9.36 -4.47 -0.24
C SER A 192 -8.92 -4.27 1.21
N THR A 193 -8.19 -3.18 1.45
CA THR A 193 -7.85 -2.70 2.79
C THR A 193 -8.83 -1.61 3.28
N ILE A 194 -9.76 -1.17 2.42
CA ILE A 194 -10.74 -0.14 2.72
C ILE A 194 -11.86 -0.75 3.57
N SER A 195 -11.92 -0.42 4.85
CA SER A 195 -12.94 -0.93 5.76
C SER A 195 -14.30 -0.23 5.58
N LYS A 196 -15.39 -0.86 6.07
CA LYS A 196 -16.72 -0.24 6.16
C LYS A 196 -16.66 1.11 6.88
N SER A 197 -15.81 1.19 7.92
CA SER A 197 -15.62 2.46 8.65
C SER A 197 -14.96 3.53 7.80
N MET A 198 -13.96 3.21 6.99
CA MET A 198 -13.34 4.18 6.06
C MET A 198 -14.33 4.64 4.99
N LYS A 199 -15.14 3.72 4.43
CA LYS A 199 -16.22 4.06 3.48
C LYS A 199 -17.23 5.01 4.15
N GLY A 200 -17.62 4.74 5.41
CA GLY A 200 -18.56 5.55 6.19
C GLY A 200 -18.00 6.94 6.52
N GLN A 201 -16.75 7.04 6.95
CA GLN A 201 -16.07 8.31 7.22
C GLN A 201 -16.02 9.20 5.96
N ARG A 202 -15.66 8.63 4.80
CA ARG A 202 -15.69 9.35 3.51
C ARG A 202 -17.09 9.82 3.17
N LEU A 203 -18.09 8.95 3.35
CA LEU A 203 -19.48 9.30 3.10
C LEU A 203 -19.96 10.41 4.04
N ALA A 204 -19.52 10.42 5.30
CA ALA A 204 -19.82 11.45 6.27
C ALA A 204 -19.06 12.77 6.03
N GLY A 205 -18.04 12.77 5.19
CA GLY A 205 -17.19 13.94 4.93
C GLY A 205 -16.19 14.22 6.06
N THR A 206 -15.94 13.23 6.93
CA THR A 206 -14.89 13.33 7.95
C THR A 206 -13.52 12.98 7.40
N ALA A 207 -12.47 13.63 7.91
CA ALA A 207 -11.12 13.34 7.47
C ALA A 207 -10.75 11.88 7.84
N ALA A 208 -10.47 11.07 6.83
CA ALA A 208 -9.90 9.75 7.04
C ALA A 208 -8.45 9.87 7.53
N ALA A 209 -7.99 8.91 8.31
CA ALA A 209 -6.58 8.82 8.67
C ALA A 209 -5.73 8.84 7.39
N PRO A 210 -4.64 9.62 7.36
CA PRO A 210 -3.76 9.66 6.20
C PRO A 210 -3.21 8.25 5.93
N VAL A 211 -3.17 7.89 4.66
CA VAL A 211 -2.55 6.62 4.25
C VAL A 211 -1.08 6.63 4.67
N ARG A 212 -0.70 5.68 5.49
CA ARG A 212 0.69 5.58 5.97
C ARG A 212 1.63 5.37 4.79
N GLY A 213 2.71 6.13 4.76
CA GLY A 213 3.80 5.92 3.81
C GLY A 213 4.51 4.59 4.05
N ALA A 214 5.43 4.23 3.15
CA ALA A 214 6.24 3.03 3.30
C ALA A 214 6.99 3.06 4.64
N GLN A 215 6.77 2.04 5.46
CA GLN A 215 7.46 1.87 6.73
C GLN A 215 8.79 1.12 6.53
N ALA A 216 9.73 1.32 7.46
CA ALA A 216 10.93 0.50 7.51
C ALA A 216 10.57 -0.94 7.88
N ALA A 217 11.25 -1.91 7.27
CA ALA A 217 11.09 -3.30 7.66
C ALA A 217 11.58 -3.51 9.11
N VAL A 218 10.77 -4.20 9.91
CA VAL A 218 11.10 -4.46 11.32
C VAL A 218 11.55 -5.91 11.45
N TYR A 219 12.85 -6.10 11.69
CA TYR A 219 13.45 -7.39 11.99
C TYR A 219 14.68 -7.20 12.90
N GLY A 220 15.07 -8.25 13.61
CA GLY A 220 16.20 -8.19 14.53
C GLY A 220 17.55 -8.05 13.81
N ARG A 221 18.53 -7.42 14.46
CA ARG A 221 19.89 -7.25 13.93
C ARG A 221 20.56 -8.58 13.54
N HIS A 222 20.15 -9.67 14.16
CA HIS A 222 20.65 -11.03 13.93
C HIS A 222 19.68 -11.92 13.16
N ALA A 223 18.75 -11.33 12.39
CA ALA A 223 17.78 -12.07 11.59
C ALA A 223 18.46 -12.94 10.54
N GLY A 224 17.94 -14.16 10.37
CA GLY A 224 18.28 -15.04 9.26
C GLY A 224 17.74 -14.49 7.93
N GLY A 225 18.20 -15.07 6.82
CA GLY A 225 17.84 -14.59 5.49
C GLY A 225 16.33 -14.60 5.26
N HIS A 226 15.63 -15.68 5.61
CA HIS A 226 14.18 -15.79 5.43
C HIS A 226 13.42 -14.72 6.24
N ALA A 227 13.72 -14.58 7.53
CA ALA A 227 13.08 -13.59 8.39
C ALA A 227 13.30 -12.14 7.92
N LEU A 228 14.48 -11.84 7.36
CA LEU A 228 14.76 -10.54 6.72
C LEU A 228 13.87 -10.36 5.49
N VAL A 229 13.82 -11.34 4.60
CA VAL A 229 13.09 -11.22 3.33
C VAL A 229 11.59 -11.10 3.56
N THR A 230 11.00 -11.92 4.44
CA THR A 230 9.57 -11.85 4.77
C THR A 230 9.20 -10.51 5.40
N ALA A 231 10.02 -9.99 6.32
CA ALA A 231 9.80 -8.66 6.91
C ALA A 231 9.89 -7.53 5.89
N VAL A 232 10.87 -7.59 4.97
CA VAL A 232 11.02 -6.57 3.90
C VAL A 232 9.87 -6.66 2.90
N VAL A 233 9.46 -7.87 2.50
CA VAL A 233 8.31 -8.07 1.60
C VAL A 233 7.04 -7.56 2.26
N ALA A 234 6.76 -7.88 3.53
CA ALA A 234 5.62 -7.36 4.28
C ALA A 234 5.59 -5.83 4.29
N ALA A 235 6.72 -5.19 4.63
CA ALA A 235 6.83 -3.72 4.66
C ALA A 235 6.67 -3.05 3.29
N CYS A 236 7.07 -3.74 2.21
CA CYS A 236 6.85 -3.26 0.84
C CYS A 236 5.41 -3.49 0.38
N LEU A 237 4.80 -4.58 0.81
CA LEU A 237 3.45 -4.98 0.39
C LEU A 237 2.37 -4.10 1.01
N GLU A 238 2.52 -3.68 2.27
CA GLU A 238 1.55 -2.83 2.97
C GLU A 238 1.10 -1.59 2.17
N PRO A 239 2.00 -0.70 1.70
CA PRO A 239 1.60 0.44 0.89
C PRO A 239 1.06 0.04 -0.49
N VAL A 240 1.53 -1.08 -1.07
CA VAL A 240 0.99 -1.60 -2.34
C VAL A 240 -0.46 -2.01 -2.17
N LEU A 241 -0.80 -2.79 -1.14
CA LEU A 241 -2.17 -3.23 -0.85
C LEU A 241 -3.09 -2.04 -0.61
N THR A 242 -2.64 -1.07 0.18
CA THR A 242 -3.43 0.10 0.51
C THR A 242 -3.74 0.94 -0.74
N ARG A 243 -2.72 1.26 -1.55
CA ARG A 243 -2.90 2.08 -2.75
C ARG A 243 -3.62 1.32 -3.87
N ALA A 244 -3.36 0.02 -4.03
CA ALA A 244 -4.12 -0.82 -4.97
C ALA A 244 -5.61 -0.86 -4.61
N SER A 245 -5.95 -0.91 -3.31
CA SER A 245 -7.34 -0.86 -2.85
C SER A 245 -8.01 0.47 -3.19
N GLU A 246 -7.32 1.61 -3.02
CA GLU A 246 -7.84 2.93 -3.39
C GLU A 246 -8.09 3.04 -4.90
N VAL A 247 -7.13 2.60 -5.71
CA VAL A 247 -7.26 2.62 -7.17
C VAL A 247 -8.35 1.64 -7.62
N ALA A 248 -8.44 0.44 -7.04
CA ALA A 248 -9.50 -0.52 -7.33
C ALA A 248 -10.90 0.00 -6.97
N ALA A 249 -11.00 0.84 -5.93
CA ALA A 249 -12.24 1.51 -5.52
C ALA A 249 -12.60 2.73 -6.39
N GLY A 250 -11.81 3.05 -7.42
CA GLY A 250 -12.07 4.11 -8.39
C GLY A 250 -11.27 5.39 -8.17
N SER A 251 -10.27 5.41 -7.27
CA SER A 251 -9.37 6.56 -7.20
C SER A 251 -8.54 6.69 -8.46
N SER A 252 -8.67 7.81 -9.15
CA SER A 252 -7.81 8.24 -10.26
C SER A 252 -6.80 9.31 -9.81
N ALA A 253 -6.69 9.55 -8.49
CA ALA A 253 -5.75 10.50 -7.96
C ALA A 253 -4.31 10.13 -8.34
N ALA A 254 -3.62 11.06 -8.96
CA ALA A 254 -2.27 10.79 -9.46
C ALA A 254 -1.28 10.46 -8.35
N ASP A 255 -1.51 10.92 -7.11
CA ASP A 255 -0.68 10.51 -5.96
C ASP A 255 -0.88 9.03 -5.64
N ASP A 256 -2.11 8.51 -5.65
CA ASP A 256 -2.39 7.08 -5.41
C ASP A 256 -1.70 6.20 -6.44
N ILE A 257 -1.81 6.55 -7.74
CA ILE A 257 -1.14 5.84 -8.83
C ILE A 257 0.39 5.94 -8.71
N HIS A 258 0.90 7.13 -8.38
CA HIS A 258 2.34 7.34 -8.19
C HIS A 258 2.89 6.49 -7.03
N GLN A 259 2.24 6.54 -5.86
CA GLN A 259 2.67 5.79 -4.68
C GLN A 259 2.54 4.28 -4.88
N LEU A 260 1.50 3.81 -5.57
CA LEU A 260 1.37 2.40 -5.96
C LEU A 260 2.55 1.95 -6.82
N ARG A 261 2.93 2.74 -7.84
CA ARG A 261 4.10 2.45 -8.67
C ARG A 261 5.41 2.46 -7.88
N VAL A 262 5.57 3.40 -6.95
CA VAL A 262 6.73 3.42 -6.03
C VAL A 262 6.77 2.14 -5.20
N GLY A 263 5.65 1.72 -4.63
CA GLY A 263 5.52 0.49 -3.85
C GLY A 263 5.87 -0.75 -4.67
N ILE A 264 5.29 -0.91 -5.87
CA ILE A 264 5.58 -2.05 -6.78
C ILE A 264 7.09 -2.07 -7.13
N ARG A 265 7.69 -0.94 -7.42
CA ARG A 265 9.14 -0.88 -7.73
C ARG A 265 10.00 -1.26 -6.52
N ARG A 266 9.62 -0.84 -5.30
CA ARG A 266 10.28 -1.23 -4.06
C ARG A 266 10.20 -2.74 -3.84
N LEU A 267 8.99 -3.30 -3.97
CA LEU A 267 8.72 -4.73 -3.83
C LEU A 267 9.53 -5.56 -4.85
N ARG A 268 9.52 -5.20 -6.12
CA ARG A 268 10.34 -5.84 -7.17
C ARG A 268 11.84 -5.77 -6.87
N THR A 269 12.30 -4.68 -6.27
CA THR A 269 13.71 -4.57 -5.83
C THR A 269 14.00 -5.55 -4.70
N ALA A 270 13.12 -5.66 -3.71
CA ALA A 270 13.26 -6.61 -2.61
C ALA A 270 13.32 -8.06 -3.13
N LEU A 271 12.36 -8.45 -3.97
CA LEU A 271 12.30 -9.79 -4.56
C LEU A 271 13.56 -10.13 -5.38
N ARG A 272 14.12 -9.18 -6.12
CA ARG A 272 15.31 -9.38 -6.94
C ARG A 272 16.61 -9.42 -6.13
N GLU A 273 16.84 -8.43 -5.25
CA GLU A 273 18.13 -8.28 -4.57
C GLU A 273 18.29 -9.23 -3.40
N LEU A 274 17.18 -9.66 -2.81
CA LEU A 274 17.18 -10.54 -1.64
C LEU A 274 16.84 -12.00 -1.96
N ALA A 275 16.57 -12.35 -3.24
CA ALA A 275 16.21 -13.71 -3.67
C ALA A 275 17.18 -14.79 -3.16
N SER A 276 18.46 -14.50 -3.16
CA SER A 276 19.47 -15.48 -2.71
C SER A 276 19.45 -15.78 -1.20
N LEU A 277 18.68 -15.03 -0.42
CA LEU A 277 18.61 -15.18 1.04
C LEU A 277 17.54 -16.18 1.49
N THR A 278 16.63 -16.59 0.62
CA THR A 278 15.54 -17.52 0.90
C THR A 278 15.17 -18.30 -0.36
N ASP A 279 14.61 -19.52 -0.18
CA ASP A 279 14.21 -20.39 -1.28
C ASP A 279 12.73 -20.20 -1.69
N GLY A 280 12.00 -19.30 -1.04
CA GLY A 280 10.54 -19.18 -1.23
C GLY A 280 10.09 -18.11 -2.22
N ILE A 281 10.99 -17.41 -2.93
CA ILE A 281 10.63 -16.38 -3.92
C ILE A 281 10.33 -17.05 -5.27
N ASP A 282 9.07 -16.95 -5.70
CA ASP A 282 8.63 -17.46 -6.99
C ASP A 282 8.94 -16.45 -8.11
N PRO A 283 9.73 -16.82 -9.14
CA PRO A 283 9.99 -15.96 -10.29
C PRO A 283 8.73 -15.51 -11.06
N ALA A 284 7.63 -16.30 -10.97
CA ALA A 284 6.37 -15.97 -11.63
C ALA A 284 5.72 -14.67 -11.12
N TRP A 285 6.09 -14.20 -9.93
CA TRP A 285 5.58 -12.92 -9.40
C TRP A 285 6.09 -11.70 -10.16
N GLU A 286 7.19 -11.80 -10.90
CA GLU A 286 7.77 -10.63 -11.60
C GLU A 286 6.86 -10.15 -12.74
N ALA A 287 6.28 -11.03 -13.54
CA ALA A 287 5.50 -10.66 -14.73
C ALA A 287 4.27 -9.80 -14.39
N PRO A 288 3.35 -10.19 -13.47
CA PRO A 288 2.19 -9.37 -13.11
C PRO A 288 2.57 -8.01 -12.51
N LEU A 289 3.65 -7.96 -11.73
CA LEU A 289 4.16 -6.71 -11.16
C LEU A 289 4.71 -5.76 -12.24
N VAL A 290 5.36 -6.29 -13.28
CA VAL A 290 5.88 -5.51 -14.41
C VAL A 290 4.74 -4.98 -15.27
N GLU A 291 3.78 -5.82 -15.62
CA GLU A 291 2.62 -5.46 -16.44
C GLU A 291 1.79 -4.35 -15.78
N THR A 292 1.42 -4.52 -14.51
CA THR A 292 0.71 -3.51 -13.74
C THR A 292 1.51 -2.22 -13.63
N PHE A 293 2.83 -2.31 -13.34
CA PHE A 293 3.70 -1.14 -13.27
C PHE A 293 3.76 -0.36 -14.59
N ARG A 294 3.79 -1.04 -15.74
CA ARG A 294 3.81 -0.41 -17.07
C ARG A 294 2.48 0.23 -17.40
N ALA A 295 1.36 -0.48 -17.20
CA ALA A 295 0.03 0.03 -17.47
C ALA A 295 -0.28 1.29 -16.65
N LEU A 296 0.02 1.28 -15.36
CA LEU A 296 -0.09 2.47 -14.49
C LEU A 296 0.91 3.58 -14.87
N GLY A 297 1.93 3.27 -15.66
CA GLY A 297 2.94 4.22 -16.13
C GLY A 297 2.36 5.29 -17.03
N GLN A 298 1.52 4.90 -17.93
CA GLN A 298 0.88 5.78 -18.89
C GLN A 298 0.10 6.90 -18.17
N HIS A 299 -0.72 6.55 -17.17
CA HIS A 299 -1.44 7.55 -16.35
C HIS A 299 -0.55 8.54 -15.62
N ARG A 300 0.58 8.06 -15.06
CA ARG A 300 1.51 8.94 -14.35
C ARG A 300 2.17 9.94 -15.28
N ASP A 301 2.60 9.47 -16.44
CA ASP A 301 3.41 10.28 -17.35
C ASP A 301 2.59 11.46 -17.90
N HIS A 302 1.29 11.26 -18.19
CA HIS A 302 0.37 12.35 -18.58
C HIS A 302 0.11 13.33 -17.42
N GLY A 303 -0.21 12.83 -16.24
CA GLY A 303 -0.43 13.69 -15.07
C GLY A 303 0.84 14.48 -14.65
N HIS A 304 2.03 13.97 -14.96
CA HIS A 304 3.28 14.68 -14.74
C HIS A 304 3.48 15.80 -15.76
N LEU A 305 3.18 15.57 -17.04
CA LEU A 305 3.23 16.60 -18.07
C LEU A 305 2.36 17.80 -17.68
N ALA A 306 1.08 17.57 -17.41
CA ALA A 306 0.14 18.65 -17.12
C ALA A 306 0.50 19.43 -15.84
N ARG A 307 0.93 18.77 -14.77
CA ARG A 307 1.14 19.43 -13.46
C ARG A 307 2.54 19.98 -13.25
N THR A 308 3.54 19.41 -13.91
CA THR A 308 4.94 19.76 -13.63
C THR A 308 5.64 20.36 -14.84
N VAL A 309 5.35 19.85 -16.03
CA VAL A 309 6.06 20.23 -17.25
C VAL A 309 5.42 21.46 -17.90
N GLU A 310 4.11 21.46 -18.10
CA GLU A 310 3.40 22.59 -18.71
C GLU A 310 3.63 23.92 -17.98
N PRO A 311 3.55 24.01 -16.63
CA PRO A 311 3.88 25.24 -15.93
C PRO A 311 5.32 25.72 -16.14
N GLN A 312 6.28 24.80 -16.35
CA GLN A 312 7.66 25.18 -16.63
C GLN A 312 7.82 25.76 -18.05
N ILE A 313 7.10 25.20 -19.02
CA ILE A 313 7.08 25.69 -20.39
C ILE A 313 6.42 27.07 -20.43
N GLU A 314 5.29 27.26 -19.74
CA GLU A 314 4.60 28.55 -19.62
C GLU A 314 5.50 29.60 -18.96
N ALA A 315 6.17 29.28 -17.85
CA ALA A 315 7.12 30.16 -17.19
C ALA A 315 8.31 30.55 -18.08
N ALA A 316 8.67 29.70 -19.04
CA ALA A 316 9.69 29.98 -20.05
C ALA A 316 9.16 30.78 -21.26
N GLY A 317 7.91 31.24 -21.24
CA GLY A 317 7.25 31.97 -22.34
C GLY A 317 6.78 31.06 -23.49
N GLY A 318 6.71 29.77 -23.29
CA GLY A 318 6.23 28.79 -24.26
C GLY A 318 4.71 28.78 -24.36
N PRO A 319 4.18 28.37 -25.55
CA PRO A 319 2.74 28.27 -25.76
C PRO A 319 2.15 27.02 -25.07
N ALA A 320 0.90 27.12 -24.64
CA ALA A 320 0.13 25.96 -24.21
C ALA A 320 -0.08 24.96 -25.37
N VAL A 321 0.08 23.67 -25.07
CA VAL A 321 -0.10 22.57 -26.01
C VAL A 321 -1.17 21.64 -25.44
N ASP A 322 -2.14 21.26 -26.28
CA ASP A 322 -3.13 20.26 -25.89
C ASP A 322 -2.48 18.88 -25.81
N THR A 323 -2.35 18.36 -24.60
CA THR A 323 -1.78 17.04 -24.33
C THR A 323 -2.84 15.94 -24.19
N ALA A 324 -4.13 16.25 -24.33
CA ALA A 324 -5.24 15.29 -24.21
C ALA A 324 -5.19 14.16 -25.24
N ALA A 325 -4.57 14.42 -26.41
CA ALA A 325 -4.37 13.39 -27.43
C ALA A 325 -3.47 12.21 -26.96
N LEU A 326 -2.71 12.39 -25.89
CA LEU A 326 -1.88 11.33 -25.29
C LEU A 326 -2.72 10.37 -24.42
N ASP A 327 -3.97 10.72 -24.07
CA ASP A 327 -4.82 9.95 -23.15
C ASP A 327 -5.71 8.90 -23.86
N ALA A 328 -5.74 8.89 -25.18
CA ALA A 328 -6.78 8.17 -25.97
C ALA A 328 -6.80 6.63 -25.76
N ASP A 329 -5.67 6.00 -25.38
CA ASP A 329 -5.53 4.54 -25.26
C ASP A 329 -5.08 4.08 -23.86
N VAL A 330 -5.28 4.90 -22.82
CA VAL A 330 -4.78 4.56 -21.47
C VAL A 330 -5.81 3.68 -20.75
N PRO A 331 -5.45 2.46 -20.32
CA PRO A 331 -6.39 1.56 -19.65
C PRO A 331 -6.84 2.12 -18.30
N ASP A 332 -8.13 1.90 -17.92
CA ASP A 332 -8.64 2.30 -16.59
C ASP A 332 -7.76 1.74 -15.45
N PRO A 333 -7.21 2.61 -14.56
CA PRO A 333 -6.33 2.17 -13.48
C PRO A 333 -6.99 1.14 -12.56
N GLY A 334 -8.30 1.29 -12.31
CA GLY A 334 -9.06 0.36 -11.49
C GLY A 334 -9.10 -1.03 -12.11
N SER A 335 -9.31 -1.13 -13.43
CA SER A 335 -9.28 -2.41 -14.15
C SER A 335 -7.89 -3.06 -14.12
N VAL A 336 -6.83 -2.26 -14.26
CA VAL A 336 -5.44 -2.73 -14.20
C VAL A 336 -5.14 -3.39 -12.85
N VAL A 337 -5.53 -2.77 -11.74
CA VAL A 337 -5.25 -3.32 -10.40
C VAL A 337 -6.19 -4.45 -10.00
N ARG A 338 -7.40 -4.53 -10.58
CA ARG A 338 -8.33 -5.65 -10.40
C ARG A 338 -8.02 -6.86 -11.29
N ALA A 339 -7.03 -6.76 -12.18
CA ALA A 339 -6.64 -7.87 -13.07
C ALA A 339 -6.31 -9.13 -12.26
N PRO A 340 -6.87 -10.31 -12.65
CA PRO A 340 -6.71 -11.55 -11.88
C PRO A 340 -5.25 -11.93 -11.60
N ALA A 341 -4.36 -11.74 -12.57
CA ALA A 341 -2.93 -12.06 -12.42
C ALA A 341 -2.25 -11.18 -11.35
N PHE A 342 -2.60 -9.89 -11.28
CA PHE A 342 -2.05 -9.00 -10.27
C PHE A 342 -2.61 -9.32 -8.88
N GLN A 343 -3.92 -9.59 -8.77
CA GLN A 343 -4.55 -9.97 -7.50
C GLN A 343 -3.99 -11.30 -6.98
N ASP A 344 -3.82 -12.30 -7.85
CA ASP A 344 -3.19 -13.57 -7.50
C ASP A 344 -1.76 -13.39 -6.99
N CYS A 345 -0.97 -12.54 -7.65
CA CYS A 345 0.38 -12.19 -7.23
C CYS A 345 0.39 -11.50 -5.85
N LEU A 346 -0.51 -10.56 -5.59
CA LEU A 346 -0.62 -9.89 -4.28
C LEU A 346 -0.94 -10.90 -3.16
N MET A 347 -1.86 -11.84 -3.41
CA MET A 347 -2.21 -12.89 -2.46
C MET A 347 -1.04 -13.84 -2.22
N ALA A 348 -0.32 -14.26 -3.27
CA ALA A 348 0.85 -15.12 -3.13
C ALA A 348 1.97 -14.46 -2.31
N LEU A 349 2.23 -13.16 -2.55
CA LEU A 349 3.19 -12.37 -1.79
C LEU A 349 2.76 -12.18 -0.32
N LEU A 350 1.46 -12.01 -0.08
CA LEU A 350 0.92 -11.91 1.26
C LEU A 350 1.09 -13.25 2.02
N ALA A 351 0.75 -14.38 1.39
CA ALA A 351 1.01 -15.70 1.97
C ALA A 351 2.49 -15.91 2.27
N PHE A 352 3.37 -15.55 1.34
CA PHE A 352 4.82 -15.62 1.56
C PHE A 352 5.27 -14.78 2.75
N SER A 353 4.73 -13.56 2.92
CA SER A 353 5.11 -12.66 4.01
C SER A 353 4.65 -13.14 5.40
N CYS A 354 3.66 -14.04 5.46
CA CYS A 354 3.15 -14.64 6.69
C CYS A 354 3.89 -15.92 7.09
N ARG A 355 4.74 -16.48 6.21
CA ARG A 355 5.44 -17.74 6.49
C ARG A 355 6.43 -17.62 7.62
N GLU A 356 6.32 -18.55 8.57
CA GLU A 356 7.38 -18.77 9.54
C GLU A 356 8.54 -19.56 8.89
N PRO A 357 9.78 -19.33 9.31
CA PRO A 357 10.91 -20.12 8.80
C PRO A 357 10.79 -21.57 9.23
N ASP A 358 10.83 -22.51 8.30
CA ASP A 358 10.79 -23.97 8.55
C ASP A 358 11.96 -24.48 9.42
N GLN A 359 13.04 -23.70 9.54
CA GLN A 359 14.17 -23.93 10.44
C GLN A 359 14.75 -22.62 10.95
N PRO A 360 15.21 -22.54 12.21
CA PRO A 360 15.95 -21.38 12.70
C PRO A 360 17.19 -21.17 11.82
N GLY A 361 17.20 -20.04 11.12
CA GLY A 361 17.98 -19.68 9.97
C GLY A 361 19.45 -20.10 9.94
N ARG A 362 19.92 -20.38 8.75
CA ARG A 362 21.36 -20.34 8.42
C ARG A 362 21.92 -18.99 8.83
N GLY A 363 22.91 -19.02 9.72
CA GLY A 363 23.43 -17.98 10.55
C GLY A 363 23.45 -16.55 9.99
N HIS A 364 23.20 -15.62 10.88
CA HIS A 364 23.30 -14.18 10.74
C HIS A 364 24.53 -13.70 9.93
N ASP A 365 25.69 -14.25 10.17
CA ASP A 365 26.93 -13.85 9.48
C ASP A 365 26.86 -14.10 7.96
N SER A 366 26.19 -15.17 7.54
CA SER A 366 25.99 -15.45 6.11
C SER A 366 25.00 -14.46 5.48
N THR A 367 23.94 -14.06 6.18
CA THR A 367 22.94 -13.09 5.70
C THR A 367 23.59 -11.72 5.52
N ARG A 368 24.25 -11.20 6.56
CA ARG A 368 24.95 -9.91 6.50
C ARG A 368 26.02 -9.88 5.41
N LYS A 369 26.81 -10.95 5.25
CA LYS A 369 27.84 -11.08 4.22
C LYS A 369 27.22 -11.04 2.80
N ARG A 370 26.10 -11.73 2.58
CA ARG A 370 25.40 -11.73 1.28
C ARG A 370 24.81 -10.35 0.94
N VAL A 371 24.15 -9.69 1.91
CA VAL A 371 23.61 -8.35 1.76
C VAL A 371 24.72 -7.34 1.47
N ARG A 372 25.85 -7.41 2.20
CA ARG A 372 27.05 -6.60 1.93
C ARG A 372 27.54 -6.78 0.48
N LYS A 373 27.63 -8.03 0.00
CA LYS A 373 28.05 -8.33 -1.38
C LYS A 373 27.07 -7.74 -2.41
N ALA A 374 25.77 -7.80 -2.16
CA ALA A 374 24.77 -7.22 -3.04
C ALA A 374 24.86 -5.68 -3.09
N LEU A 375 25.03 -5.03 -1.94
CA LEU A 375 25.25 -3.58 -1.82
C LEU A 375 26.54 -3.16 -2.59
N ALA A 376 27.66 -3.82 -2.33
CA ALA A 376 28.93 -3.53 -2.99
C ALA A 376 28.83 -3.72 -4.52
N LYS A 377 28.15 -4.77 -4.98
CA LYS A 377 27.91 -5.02 -6.42
C LYS A 377 27.10 -3.88 -7.06
N LEU A 378 25.99 -3.48 -6.46
CA LEU A 378 25.15 -2.39 -6.99
C LEU A 378 25.89 -1.05 -6.97
N HIS A 379 26.58 -0.75 -5.88
CA HIS A 379 27.40 0.46 -5.76
C HIS A 379 28.47 0.52 -6.86
N GLY A 380 29.26 -0.53 -7.02
CA GLY A 380 30.26 -0.62 -8.09
C GLY A 380 29.64 -0.45 -9.49
N GLN A 381 28.48 -1.05 -9.75
CA GLN A 381 27.77 -0.89 -11.03
C GLN A 381 27.27 0.55 -11.28
N VAL A 382 26.87 1.28 -10.24
CA VAL A 382 26.49 2.70 -10.35
C VAL A 382 27.70 3.55 -10.67
N LEU A 383 28.81 3.37 -9.96
CA LEU A 383 30.02 4.14 -10.15
C LEU A 383 30.64 3.89 -11.53
N GLN A 384 30.82 2.62 -11.90
CA GLN A 384 31.43 2.24 -13.19
C GLN A 384 30.63 2.77 -14.38
N ALA A 385 29.31 2.55 -14.39
CA ALA A 385 28.48 3.02 -15.50
C ALA A 385 28.27 4.54 -15.47
N GLY A 386 28.22 5.16 -14.28
CA GLY A 386 27.95 6.58 -14.12
C GLY A 386 29.15 7.49 -14.40
N ALA A 387 30.38 6.98 -14.35
CA ALA A 387 31.61 7.77 -14.60
C ALA A 387 31.62 8.47 -15.97
N GLY A 388 31.05 7.85 -17.00
CA GLY A 388 30.91 8.43 -18.34
C GLY A 388 29.44 8.76 -18.69
N PHE A 389 28.61 9.13 -17.75
CA PHE A 389 27.15 9.25 -17.91
C PHE A 389 26.75 10.12 -19.12
N ALA A 390 27.41 11.26 -19.32
CA ALA A 390 27.07 12.21 -20.38
C ALA A 390 27.33 11.65 -21.81
N SER A 391 28.18 10.66 -21.94
CA SER A 391 28.51 10.02 -23.23
C SER A 391 27.73 8.73 -23.48
N LEU A 392 26.90 8.28 -22.53
CA LEU A 392 26.08 7.09 -22.68
C LEU A 392 24.87 7.37 -23.57
N ASP A 393 24.40 6.33 -24.25
CA ASP A 393 23.04 6.34 -24.84
C ASP A 393 21.95 6.37 -23.77
N GLU A 394 20.75 6.79 -24.15
CA GLU A 394 19.59 6.94 -23.23
C GLU A 394 19.24 5.65 -22.48
N VAL A 395 19.40 4.49 -23.13
CA VAL A 395 19.09 3.18 -22.51
C VAL A 395 20.07 2.91 -21.36
N LYS A 396 21.35 3.17 -21.56
CA LYS A 396 22.39 2.99 -20.54
C LYS A 396 22.25 4.03 -19.43
N GLN A 397 21.94 5.29 -19.74
CA GLN A 397 21.64 6.34 -18.76
C GLN A 397 20.46 5.94 -17.87
N HIS A 398 19.39 5.41 -18.48
CA HIS A 398 18.25 4.90 -17.73
C HIS A 398 18.62 3.69 -16.85
N GLN A 399 19.55 2.83 -17.28
CA GLN A 399 20.04 1.73 -16.45
C GLN A 399 20.82 2.22 -15.22
N VAL A 400 21.65 3.28 -15.34
CA VAL A 400 22.32 3.89 -14.18
C VAL A 400 21.30 4.35 -13.15
N ARG A 401 20.24 5.07 -13.57
CA ARG A 401 19.15 5.52 -12.71
C ARG A 401 18.44 4.35 -12.03
N LYS A 402 18.13 3.27 -12.76
CA LYS A 402 17.52 2.06 -12.19
C LYS A 402 18.40 1.41 -11.12
N ARG A 403 19.72 1.31 -11.37
CA ARG A 403 20.69 0.73 -10.43
C ARG A 403 20.80 1.59 -9.17
N LEU A 404 20.84 2.92 -9.30
CA LEU A 404 20.85 3.82 -8.13
C LEU A 404 19.60 3.68 -7.27
N LYS A 405 18.41 3.60 -7.89
CA LYS A 405 17.16 3.36 -7.15
C LYS A 405 17.18 2.03 -6.41
N ARG A 406 17.72 0.97 -7.04
CA ARG A 406 17.88 -0.34 -6.39
C ARG A 406 18.87 -0.27 -5.21
N LEU A 407 19.99 0.42 -5.39
CA LEU A 407 20.98 0.64 -4.32
C LEU A 407 20.32 1.36 -3.12
N ARG A 408 19.57 2.43 -3.36
CA ARG A 408 18.86 3.15 -2.32
C ARG A 408 17.89 2.25 -1.55
N TYR A 409 17.04 1.51 -2.26
CA TYR A 409 16.08 0.61 -1.60
C TYR A 409 16.80 -0.51 -0.83
N LEU A 410 17.86 -1.09 -1.40
CA LEU A 410 18.63 -2.12 -0.70
C LEU A 410 19.33 -1.57 0.56
N THR A 411 19.80 -0.31 0.53
CA THR A 411 20.31 0.40 1.71
C THR A 411 19.25 0.51 2.80
N GLU A 412 18.03 0.92 2.45
CA GLU A 412 16.90 1.00 3.38
C GLU A 412 16.52 -0.38 3.95
N PHE A 413 16.47 -1.42 3.09
CA PHE A 413 16.16 -2.79 3.51
C PHE A 413 17.21 -3.38 4.43
N ALA A 414 18.46 -3.02 4.23
CA ALA A 414 19.58 -3.55 4.99
C ALA A 414 19.85 -2.79 6.31
N ALA A 415 19.25 -1.62 6.50
CA ALA A 415 19.55 -0.72 7.61
C ALA A 415 19.63 -1.40 9.00
N PRO A 416 18.69 -2.30 9.39
CA PRO A 416 18.75 -2.96 10.70
C PRO A 416 19.97 -3.87 10.93
N LEU A 417 20.67 -4.31 9.85
CA LEU A 417 21.86 -5.16 9.96
C LEU A 417 23.14 -4.38 10.26
N PHE A 418 23.14 -3.06 10.09
CA PHE A 418 24.33 -2.21 10.15
C PHE A 418 24.18 -1.10 11.21
N ASP A 419 25.19 -0.26 11.30
CA ASP A 419 25.15 0.93 12.15
C ASP A 419 24.13 1.95 11.59
N ALA A 420 23.18 2.35 12.41
CA ALA A 420 22.05 3.20 11.97
C ALA A 420 22.51 4.56 11.47
N ARG A 421 23.50 5.19 12.15
CA ARG A 421 24.01 6.51 11.77
C ARG A 421 24.75 6.45 10.45
N LYS A 422 25.68 5.51 10.30
CA LYS A 422 26.44 5.34 9.04
C LYS A 422 25.53 5.01 7.87
N THR A 423 24.51 4.20 8.10
CA THR A 423 23.51 3.86 7.07
C THR A 423 22.69 5.08 6.65
N GLN A 424 22.27 5.90 7.61
CA GLN A 424 21.54 7.13 7.33
C GLN A 424 22.41 8.15 6.59
N ASP A 425 23.64 8.38 7.02
CA ASP A 425 24.59 9.28 6.36
C ASP A 425 24.82 8.87 4.90
N PHE A 426 24.96 7.56 4.64
CA PHE A 426 25.09 7.04 3.26
C PHE A 426 23.79 7.22 2.47
N ALA A 427 22.62 6.95 3.04
CA ALA A 427 21.33 7.13 2.37
C ALA A 427 21.10 8.61 1.99
N ASP A 428 21.51 9.54 2.84
CA ASP A 428 21.44 10.98 2.56
C ASP A 428 22.43 11.40 1.46
N SER A 429 23.60 10.77 1.39
CA SER A 429 24.59 11.03 0.33
C SER A 429 24.14 10.58 -1.06
N ILE A 430 23.21 9.63 -1.16
CA ILE A 430 22.62 9.19 -2.45
C ILE A 430 21.68 10.27 -3.02
N ARG A 431 21.08 11.10 -2.19
CA ARG A 431 19.99 12.03 -2.56
C ARG A 431 20.40 13.01 -3.68
N PRO A 432 21.53 13.73 -3.62
CA PRO A 432 21.90 14.65 -4.69
C PRO A 432 22.05 13.97 -6.06
N LEU A 433 22.63 12.76 -6.10
CA LEU A 433 22.75 11.99 -7.33
C LEU A 433 21.38 11.50 -7.83
N GLN A 434 20.49 11.11 -6.88
CA GLN A 434 19.13 10.71 -7.23
C GLN A 434 18.32 11.86 -7.83
N ASP A 435 18.47 13.07 -7.29
CA ASP A 435 17.77 14.27 -7.73
C ASP A 435 18.25 14.69 -9.12
N ALA A 436 19.56 14.70 -9.36
CA ALA A 436 20.13 14.99 -10.67
C ALA A 436 19.64 14.00 -11.75
N LEU A 437 19.74 12.69 -11.49
CA LEU A 437 19.24 11.65 -12.40
C LEU A 437 17.71 11.67 -12.53
N GLY A 438 17.00 12.15 -11.50
CA GLY A 438 15.57 12.37 -11.51
C GLY A 438 15.19 13.45 -12.51
N LEU A 439 15.73 14.63 -12.32
CA LEU A 439 15.49 15.81 -13.18
C LEU A 439 15.81 15.50 -14.65
N TYR A 440 17.00 14.96 -14.92
CA TYR A 440 17.41 14.57 -16.27
C TYR A 440 16.40 13.63 -16.94
N ASN A 441 16.01 12.57 -16.25
CA ASN A 441 15.04 11.61 -16.80
C ASN A 441 13.64 12.22 -17.02
N ASP A 442 13.18 13.10 -16.12
CA ASP A 442 11.85 13.69 -16.22
C ASP A 442 11.80 14.69 -17.41
N GLU A 443 12.89 15.43 -17.67
CA GLU A 443 13.03 16.27 -18.87
C GLU A 443 13.16 15.44 -20.15
N LEU A 444 13.88 14.32 -20.12
CA LEU A 444 13.98 13.41 -21.27
C LEU A 444 12.61 12.80 -21.63
N MET A 445 11.83 12.41 -20.63
CA MET A 445 10.46 11.91 -20.84
C MET A 445 9.55 13.00 -21.42
N ALA A 446 9.66 14.24 -20.94
CA ALA A 446 8.94 15.38 -21.48
C ALA A 446 9.33 15.64 -22.95
N LEU A 447 10.64 15.63 -23.24
CA LEU A 447 11.16 15.78 -24.61
C LEU A 447 10.54 14.74 -25.57
N HIS A 448 10.49 13.47 -25.16
CA HIS A 448 9.90 12.40 -25.98
C HIS A 448 8.40 12.61 -26.19
N ALA A 449 7.65 13.00 -25.15
CA ALA A 449 6.22 13.27 -25.23
C ALA A 449 5.92 14.43 -26.21
N TYR A 450 6.64 15.55 -26.09
CA TYR A 450 6.45 16.70 -26.99
C TYR A 450 6.91 16.41 -28.42
N ARG A 451 7.96 15.60 -28.62
CA ARG A 451 8.35 15.12 -29.96
C ARG A 451 7.26 14.29 -30.63
N ALA A 452 6.54 13.48 -29.87
CA ALA A 452 5.43 12.69 -30.40
C ALA A 452 4.25 13.58 -30.78
N LEU A 453 4.00 14.68 -30.05
CA LEU A 453 2.92 15.65 -30.35
C LEU A 453 3.26 16.62 -31.51
N ALA A 454 4.53 16.95 -31.70
CA ALA A 454 4.97 18.00 -32.61
C ALA A 454 4.49 17.86 -34.07
N PRO A 455 4.37 16.64 -34.65
CA PRO A 455 3.81 16.49 -36.01
C PRO A 455 2.38 16.99 -36.17
N ALA A 456 1.53 16.83 -35.12
CA ALA A 456 0.15 17.28 -35.12
C ALA A 456 -0.03 18.69 -34.50
N HIS A 457 0.88 19.11 -33.63
CA HIS A 457 0.77 20.35 -32.86
C HIS A 457 2.06 21.17 -32.98
N ALA A 458 2.14 22.09 -33.94
CA ALA A 458 3.34 22.89 -34.22
C ALA A 458 3.89 23.66 -32.98
N LYS A 459 3.01 24.05 -32.05
CA LYS A 459 3.39 24.69 -30.76
C LYS A 459 4.28 23.80 -29.90
N ALA A 460 4.20 22.49 -30.03
CA ALA A 460 5.01 21.54 -29.26
C ALA A 460 6.52 21.64 -29.58
N TRP A 461 6.89 22.21 -30.72
CA TRP A 461 8.30 22.43 -31.09
C TRP A 461 9.03 23.37 -30.14
N PHE A 462 8.33 24.30 -29.50
CA PHE A 462 8.95 25.12 -28.44
C PHE A 462 9.51 24.25 -27.32
N ALA A 463 8.67 23.37 -26.77
CA ALA A 463 9.06 22.47 -25.68
C ALA A 463 10.18 21.49 -26.14
N VAL A 464 10.11 20.99 -27.37
CA VAL A 464 11.17 20.14 -27.96
C VAL A 464 12.51 20.89 -27.97
N GLY A 465 12.53 22.14 -28.46
CA GLY A 465 13.75 22.97 -28.46
C GLY A 465 14.27 23.25 -27.05
N TRP A 466 13.35 23.62 -26.16
CA TRP A 466 13.69 23.98 -24.78
C TRP A 466 14.33 22.82 -23.99
N PHE A 467 13.73 21.63 -24.03
CA PHE A 467 14.29 20.42 -23.38
C PHE A 467 15.55 19.90 -24.06
N SER A 468 15.62 19.99 -25.41
CA SER A 468 16.84 19.57 -26.14
C SER A 468 18.06 20.40 -25.74
N ALA A 469 17.90 21.70 -25.54
CA ALA A 469 18.99 22.59 -25.12
C ALA A 469 19.50 22.29 -23.70
N ARG A 470 18.64 21.73 -22.83
CA ARG A 470 18.95 21.41 -21.42
C ARG A 470 19.57 20.02 -21.24
N GLY A 471 19.40 19.13 -22.20
CA GLY A 471 19.83 17.72 -22.08
C GLY A 471 21.32 17.55 -21.78
N ALA A 472 22.20 18.19 -22.55
CA ALA A 472 23.65 18.06 -22.37
C ALA A 472 24.15 18.64 -21.02
N PRO A 473 23.77 19.85 -20.59
CA PRO A 473 24.12 20.39 -19.27
C PRO A 473 23.67 19.47 -18.12
N HIS A 474 22.45 18.93 -18.17
CA HIS A 474 21.95 18.05 -17.12
C HIS A 474 22.62 16.68 -17.13
N ALA A 475 22.99 16.14 -18.30
CA ALA A 475 23.79 14.92 -18.37
C ALA A 475 25.18 15.10 -17.72
N LEU A 476 25.83 16.25 -17.93
CA LEU A 476 27.08 16.60 -17.25
C LEU A 476 26.91 16.77 -15.75
N ALA A 477 25.81 17.40 -15.31
CA ALA A 477 25.48 17.51 -13.88
C ALA A 477 25.29 16.12 -13.24
N CYS A 478 24.63 15.18 -13.91
CA CYS A 478 24.51 13.78 -13.46
C CYS A 478 25.89 13.13 -13.33
N GLN A 479 26.75 13.29 -14.32
CA GLN A 479 28.12 12.74 -14.27
C GLN A 479 28.92 13.32 -13.11
N HIS A 480 28.86 14.63 -12.89
CA HIS A 480 29.49 15.29 -11.74
C HIS A 480 28.97 14.74 -10.42
N ALA A 481 27.65 14.57 -10.28
CA ALA A 481 27.05 14.00 -9.08
C ALA A 481 27.52 12.56 -8.81
N VAL A 482 27.79 11.74 -9.84
CA VAL A 482 28.41 10.42 -9.69
C VAL A 482 29.83 10.53 -9.14
N VAL A 483 30.63 11.49 -9.66
CA VAL A 483 32.00 11.73 -9.16
C VAL A 483 32.00 12.14 -7.69
N VAL A 484 31.08 13.00 -7.28
CA VAL A 484 30.93 13.38 -5.87
C VAL A 484 30.54 12.17 -5.03
N PHE A 485 29.55 11.39 -5.48
CA PHE A 485 29.10 10.18 -4.79
C PHE A 485 30.21 9.11 -4.67
N SER A 486 31.10 8.98 -5.64
CA SER A 486 32.21 8.02 -5.61
C SER A 486 33.21 8.24 -4.46
N ARG A 487 33.25 9.43 -3.88
CA ARG A 487 34.11 9.79 -2.72
C ARG A 487 33.49 9.41 -1.38
N ILE A 488 32.23 9.00 -1.38
CA ILE A 488 31.52 8.64 -0.15
C ILE A 488 31.90 7.21 0.25
N ARG A 489 32.33 7.06 1.50
CA ARG A 489 32.67 5.73 2.05
C ARG A 489 31.41 4.91 2.29
N PRO A 490 31.33 3.68 1.79
CA PRO A 490 30.19 2.79 2.04
C PRO A 490 30.06 2.43 3.53
N PHE A 491 28.83 2.33 4.02
CA PHE A 491 28.56 1.98 5.44
C PHE A 491 28.75 0.51 5.77
N TRP A 492 28.85 -0.31 4.77
CA TRP A 492 29.03 -1.77 4.92
C TRP A 492 30.50 -2.23 4.93
N ASP A 493 31.47 -1.35 4.77
CA ASP A 493 32.90 -1.64 4.83
C ASP A 493 33.44 -1.77 6.26
#